data_e02b32ccc507fdfcd998aac0308897cd
#
_entry.id   e02b32ccc507fdfcd998aac0308897cd
#
_cell.length_a   1.000
_cell.length_b   1.000
_cell.length_c   1.000
_cell.angle_alpha   90.00
_cell.angle_beta   90.00
_cell.angle_gamma   90.00
#
_symmetry.space_group_name_H-M   'P 1'
#
loop_
_entity.id
_entity.type
_entity.pdbx_description
1 polymer ?
#
loop_
_entity_poly.entity_id
_entity_poly.type
_entity_poly.pdbx_seq_one_letter_code
_entity_poly.pdbx_strand_id
1 'polypeptide(L)'
;KQMVSRSLKSKLLLLAAKLLLLGTGGMASAASLSIVDVPLFLSGNVAPLNMLVLGRDHKLFYEAYSDHSDLDGDGFLDVGYKGFDTRADGTFKIDYYGYFDSYKCYTHDGNKFVPQSVNTNKRCTGSTDWSGDWLNWATMTRIDALRKVLYGGKRSTDSSSETILERSHIPQDAHSWGKEYTSTLVDGYDIADVAPYTQPTPAGARHFFASTTPMTSDGDWTTNLTVSPRL
;
A
#
# COMPACT_ATOMS: atom_id res chain seq x y z
N LYS A 1 75.99 -50.47 -56.88
CA LYS A 1 74.86 -49.60 -57.22
C LYS A 1 73.52 -49.97 -56.49
N GLN A 2 73.32 -51.13 -55.91
CA GLN A 2 72.07 -51.54 -55.23
C GLN A 2 71.96 -51.12 -53.76
N MET A 3 73.02 -50.83 -53.03
CA MET A 3 72.98 -50.47 -51.60
C MET A 3 72.52 -49.03 -51.35
N VAL A 4 72.86 -48.12 -52.25
CA VAL A 4 72.47 -46.69 -52.06
C VAL A 4 70.95 -46.47 -52.29
N SER A 5 70.31 -47.25 -53.14
CA SER A 5 68.88 -47.16 -53.46
C SER A 5 67.97 -47.60 -52.36
N ARG A 6 68.37 -48.55 -51.53
CA ARG A 6 67.56 -49.02 -50.31
C ARG A 6 67.54 -47.99 -49.15
N SER A 7 68.65 -47.32 -48.95
CA SER A 7 68.74 -46.29 -47.89
C SER A 7 67.87 -45.07 -48.24
N LEU A 8 67.82 -44.70 -49.51
CA LEU A 8 67.00 -43.53 -49.90
C LEU A 8 65.51 -43.83 -49.82
N LYS A 9 65.08 -45.02 -50.21
CA LYS A 9 63.66 -45.43 -50.09
C LYS A 9 63.22 -45.56 -48.66
N SER A 10 64.05 -46.04 -47.76
CA SER A 10 63.75 -46.11 -46.30
C SER A 10 63.64 -44.73 -45.71
N LYS A 11 64.50 -43.80 -46.07
CA LYS A 11 64.43 -42.41 -45.59
C LYS A 11 63.20 -41.67 -46.12
N LEU A 12 62.79 -41.91 -47.37
CA LEU A 12 61.60 -41.34 -47.99
C LEU A 12 60.34 -41.87 -47.34
N LEU A 13 60.27 -43.16 -47.02
CA LEU A 13 59.15 -43.78 -46.32
C LEU A 13 59.02 -43.24 -44.89
N LEU A 14 60.12 -43.03 -44.19
CA LEU A 14 60.11 -42.42 -42.81
C LEU A 14 59.69 -40.94 -42.83
N LEU A 15 60.07 -40.21 -43.88
CA LEU A 15 59.62 -38.83 -44.08
C LEU A 15 58.13 -38.75 -44.42
N ALA A 16 57.62 -39.61 -45.22
CA ALA A 16 56.19 -39.70 -45.56
C ALA A 16 55.34 -40.10 -44.38
N ALA A 17 55.84 -41.06 -43.52
CA ALA A 17 55.17 -41.46 -42.30
C ALA A 17 55.13 -40.32 -41.23
N LYS A 18 56.20 -39.52 -41.16
CA LYS A 18 56.22 -38.34 -40.28
C LYS A 18 55.27 -37.24 -40.79
N LEU A 19 55.18 -37.02 -42.08
CA LEU A 19 54.23 -36.04 -42.65
C LEU A 19 52.77 -36.47 -42.47
N LEU A 20 52.47 -37.78 -42.54
CA LEU A 20 51.13 -38.29 -42.28
C LEU A 20 50.71 -38.16 -40.84
N LEU A 21 51.64 -38.31 -39.87
CA LEU A 21 51.38 -38.12 -38.46
C LEU A 21 51.20 -36.65 -38.06
N LEU A 22 51.77 -35.71 -38.81
CA LEU A 22 51.52 -34.27 -38.59
C LEU A 22 50.20 -33.77 -39.15
N GLY A 23 49.57 -34.51 -40.04
CA GLY A 23 48.32 -34.13 -40.72
C GLY A 23 47.04 -34.52 -39.97
N THR A 24 47.14 -35.31 -38.88
CA THR A 24 46.01 -35.72 -38.06
C THR A 24 45.87 -34.93 -36.76
N GLY A 25 46.40 -33.70 -36.75
CA GLY A 25 46.01 -32.74 -35.73
C GLY A 25 44.52 -32.44 -35.88
N GLY A 26 43.70 -33.25 -35.26
CA GLY A 26 42.27 -32.99 -35.19
C GLY A 26 42.06 -31.56 -34.68
N MET A 27 41.43 -30.72 -35.51
CA MET A 27 40.89 -29.47 -35.03
C MET A 27 39.88 -29.84 -33.95
N ALA A 28 40.29 -29.73 -32.69
CA ALA A 28 39.35 -29.70 -31.59
C ALA A 28 38.51 -28.46 -31.80
N SER A 29 37.36 -28.62 -32.42
CA SER A 29 36.29 -27.59 -32.35
C SER A 29 35.98 -27.41 -30.89
N ALA A 30 36.47 -26.33 -30.29
CA ALA A 30 35.96 -25.87 -29.05
C ALA A 30 34.49 -25.57 -29.28
N ALA A 31 33.62 -26.45 -28.79
CA ALA A 31 32.21 -26.15 -28.75
C ALA A 31 32.08 -24.87 -27.94
N SER A 32 31.56 -23.81 -28.56
CA SER A 32 31.25 -22.59 -27.81
C SER A 32 30.26 -22.97 -26.70
N LEU A 33 30.72 -22.93 -25.47
CA LEU A 33 29.80 -23.02 -24.33
C LEU A 33 28.90 -21.78 -24.43
N SER A 34 27.64 -22.00 -24.80
CA SER A 34 26.60 -20.99 -24.65
C SER A 34 26.37 -20.85 -23.16
N ILE A 35 27.06 -19.90 -22.52
CA ILE A 35 26.76 -19.48 -21.18
C ILE A 35 25.43 -18.73 -21.31
N VAL A 36 24.39 -19.24 -20.67
CA VAL A 36 23.11 -18.59 -20.61
C VAL A 36 23.30 -17.27 -19.88
N ASP A 37 23.17 -16.15 -20.61
CA ASP A 37 23.29 -14.79 -20.05
C ASP A 37 22.16 -14.45 -19.06
N VAL A 38 21.17 -15.31 -18.95
CA VAL A 38 20.07 -15.17 -18.01
C VAL A 38 20.39 -15.96 -16.74
N PRO A 39 20.37 -15.34 -15.58
CA PRO A 39 20.55 -16.05 -14.31
C PRO A 39 19.63 -17.26 -14.22
N LEU A 40 20.14 -18.38 -13.72
CA LEU A 40 19.43 -19.68 -13.69
C LEU A 40 18.04 -19.60 -13.02
N PHE A 41 17.84 -18.65 -12.11
CA PHE A 41 16.56 -18.42 -11.43
C PHE A 41 15.56 -17.59 -12.27
N LEU A 42 15.98 -17.04 -13.42
CA LEU A 42 15.10 -16.33 -14.35
C LEU A 42 14.70 -17.18 -15.57
N SER A 43 15.27 -18.36 -15.74
CA SER A 43 15.05 -19.23 -16.91
C SER A 43 13.84 -20.16 -16.81
N GLY A 44 13.03 -20.06 -15.76
CA GLY A 44 11.79 -20.82 -15.62
C GLY A 44 10.58 -19.91 -15.47
N ASN A 45 9.40 -20.36 -15.89
CA ASN A 45 8.10 -19.74 -15.58
C ASN A 45 7.77 -19.84 -14.07
N VAL A 46 8.75 -19.63 -13.20
CA VAL A 46 8.53 -19.59 -11.76
C VAL A 46 8.20 -18.14 -11.43
N ALA A 47 7.00 -17.92 -10.93
CA ALA A 47 6.61 -16.61 -10.43
C ALA A 47 7.61 -16.12 -9.38
N PRO A 48 8.07 -14.86 -9.45
CA PRO A 48 9.02 -14.34 -8.48
C PRO A 48 8.43 -14.44 -7.07
N LEU A 49 9.18 -15.06 -6.17
CA LEU A 49 8.81 -15.15 -4.77
C LEU A 49 9.31 -13.89 -4.06
N ASN A 50 8.40 -12.96 -3.77
CA ASN A 50 8.70 -11.77 -3.01
C ASN A 50 8.34 -11.99 -1.54
N MET A 51 9.33 -11.87 -0.66
CA MET A 51 9.12 -11.92 0.78
C MET A 51 9.13 -10.50 1.34
N LEU A 52 7.99 -10.06 1.89
CA LEU A 52 7.88 -8.78 2.57
C LEU A 52 7.93 -9.00 4.09
N VAL A 53 8.99 -8.52 4.73
CA VAL A 53 9.15 -8.57 6.18
C VAL A 53 8.75 -7.23 6.77
N LEU A 54 7.68 -7.20 7.55
CA LEU A 54 7.15 -6.00 8.19
C LEU A 54 7.29 -6.11 9.71
N GLY A 55 7.80 -5.05 10.33
CA GLY A 55 7.73 -4.89 11.78
C GLY A 55 6.29 -4.57 12.22
N ARG A 56 5.88 -5.10 13.36
CA ARG A 56 4.62 -4.73 14.02
C ARG A 56 4.91 -3.74 15.14
N ASP A 57 5.27 -2.51 14.76
CA ASP A 57 5.54 -1.44 15.70
C ASP A 57 4.21 -0.84 16.23
N HIS A 58 4.14 -0.52 17.52
CA HIS A 58 2.99 0.14 18.13
C HIS A 58 2.65 1.48 17.46
N LYS A 59 3.64 2.19 16.90
CA LYS A 59 3.44 3.45 16.15
C LYS A 59 2.57 3.29 14.91
N LEU A 60 2.40 2.09 14.38
CA LEU A 60 1.47 1.82 13.29
C LEU A 60 0.01 1.96 13.70
N PHE A 61 -0.29 1.91 15.00
CA PHE A 61 -1.64 2.06 15.53
C PHE A 61 -2.00 3.51 15.88
N TYR A 62 -1.09 4.46 15.70
CA TYR A 62 -1.42 5.89 15.75
C TYR A 62 -2.19 6.33 14.51
N GLU A 63 -2.78 7.52 14.60
CA GLU A 63 -3.46 8.16 13.48
C GLU A 63 -2.59 8.26 12.23
N ALA A 64 -3.19 8.05 11.06
CA ALA A 64 -2.50 8.21 9.79
C ALA A 64 -2.24 9.69 9.47
N TYR A 65 -3.18 10.55 9.84
CA TYR A 65 -3.20 11.97 9.51
C TYR A 65 -3.23 12.82 10.77
N SER A 66 -2.06 13.23 11.20
CA SER A 66 -1.87 14.10 12.37
C SER A 66 -1.66 15.54 11.94
N ASP A 67 -1.98 16.48 12.85
CA ASP A 67 -1.77 17.91 12.64
C ASP A 67 -0.28 18.33 12.64
N HIS A 68 0.63 17.37 12.62
CA HIS A 68 2.08 17.56 12.58
C HIS A 68 2.70 17.13 11.24
N SER A 69 1.90 17.07 10.20
CA SER A 69 2.34 16.66 8.86
C SER A 69 2.06 17.76 7.84
N ASP A 70 2.97 17.95 6.93
CA ASP A 70 2.81 18.70 5.69
C ASP A 70 2.47 17.65 4.61
N LEU A 71 1.19 17.53 4.26
CA LEU A 71 0.69 16.48 3.38
C LEU A 71 0.68 16.93 1.91
N ASP A 72 0.55 18.24 1.66
CA ASP A 72 0.53 18.79 0.30
C ASP A 72 1.89 19.30 -0.18
N GLY A 73 2.89 19.35 0.71
CA GLY A 73 4.27 19.69 0.41
C GLY A 73 4.49 21.21 0.23
N ASP A 74 3.64 22.05 0.82
CA ASP A 74 3.74 23.52 0.70
C ASP A 74 4.66 24.16 1.74
N GLY A 75 5.19 23.39 2.68
CA GLY A 75 6.10 23.83 3.74
C GLY A 75 5.40 24.24 5.03
N PHE A 76 4.09 24.13 5.12
CA PHE A 76 3.30 24.37 6.32
C PHE A 76 2.65 23.11 6.82
N LEU A 77 2.30 23.09 8.12
CA LEU A 77 1.60 21.95 8.69
C LEU A 77 0.09 22.01 8.35
N ASP A 78 -0.46 20.87 7.95
CA ASP A 78 -1.89 20.71 7.67
C ASP A 78 -2.68 20.46 8.95
N VAL A 79 -2.94 21.51 9.69
CA VAL A 79 -3.73 21.44 10.92
C VAL A 79 -5.21 21.34 10.59
N GLY A 80 -5.87 20.31 11.12
CA GLY A 80 -7.28 20.03 10.84
C GLY A 80 -7.51 19.37 9.48
N TYR A 81 -8.77 19.31 9.05
CA TYR A 81 -9.15 18.73 7.77
C TYR A 81 -8.93 19.73 6.62
N LYS A 82 -8.16 19.31 5.62
CA LYS A 82 -7.79 20.11 4.45
C LYS A 82 -8.26 19.52 3.10
N GLY A 83 -9.21 18.58 3.15
CA GLY A 83 -9.67 17.88 1.96
C GLY A 83 -10.37 18.75 0.92
N PHE A 84 -10.76 19.99 1.27
CA PHE A 84 -11.36 20.96 0.35
C PHE A 84 -10.38 21.97 -0.25
N ASP A 85 -9.13 21.96 0.22
CA ASP A 85 -8.11 22.85 -0.33
C ASP A 85 -7.77 22.45 -1.76
N THR A 86 -7.72 23.45 -2.65
CA THR A 86 -7.50 23.23 -4.08
C THR A 86 -6.24 23.92 -4.58
N ARG A 87 -5.67 23.34 -5.63
CA ARG A 87 -4.63 23.98 -6.44
C ARG A 87 -5.24 25.00 -7.39
N ALA A 88 -4.40 25.79 -8.05
CA ALA A 88 -4.82 26.78 -9.02
C ALA A 88 -5.61 26.21 -10.23
N ASP A 89 -5.40 24.93 -10.53
CA ASP A 89 -6.10 24.20 -11.59
C ASP A 89 -7.46 23.62 -11.14
N GLY A 90 -7.85 23.82 -9.88
CA GLY A 90 -9.09 23.34 -9.30
C GLY A 90 -9.02 21.90 -8.78
N THR A 91 -7.88 21.22 -8.88
CA THR A 91 -7.70 19.89 -8.28
C THR A 91 -7.51 20.01 -6.78
N PHE A 92 -7.95 19.00 -6.02
CA PHE A 92 -7.72 18.97 -4.57
C PHE A 92 -6.24 18.80 -4.27
N LYS A 93 -5.76 19.50 -3.23
CA LYS A 93 -4.37 19.38 -2.75
C LYS A 93 -4.14 18.05 -2.07
N ILE A 94 -5.09 17.59 -1.27
CA ILE A 94 -5.01 16.40 -0.43
C ILE A 94 -6.21 15.49 -0.70
N ASP A 95 -5.95 14.21 -0.97
CA ASP A 95 -6.91 13.13 -0.91
C ASP A 95 -6.49 12.21 0.25
N TYR A 96 -7.30 12.18 1.30
CA TYR A 96 -7.00 11.33 2.45
C TYR A 96 -7.22 9.87 2.10
N TYR A 97 -6.14 9.10 2.11
CA TYR A 97 -6.15 7.69 1.74
C TYR A 97 -6.52 6.80 2.94
N GLY A 98 -7.47 5.91 2.73
CA GLY A 98 -7.90 4.98 3.77
C GLY A 98 -8.88 3.95 3.22
N TYR A 99 -9.67 3.34 4.08
CA TYR A 99 -10.65 2.34 3.68
C TYR A 99 -11.80 2.92 2.88
N PHE A 100 -12.12 4.18 3.10
CA PHE A 100 -13.15 4.87 2.36
C PHE A 100 -12.62 5.39 1.00
N ASP A 101 -13.54 5.53 0.05
CA ASP A 101 -13.28 6.24 -1.20
C ASP A 101 -13.53 7.74 -0.94
N SER A 102 -12.51 8.57 -1.18
CA SER A 102 -12.57 10.02 -0.94
C SER A 102 -13.66 10.74 -1.75
N TYR A 103 -14.12 10.11 -2.82
CA TYR A 103 -15.14 10.65 -3.72
C TYR A 103 -16.50 9.95 -3.59
N LYS A 104 -16.77 9.37 -2.42
CA LYS A 104 -18.07 8.77 -2.10
C LYS A 104 -18.63 9.27 -0.79
N CYS A 105 -19.95 9.34 -0.76
CA CYS A 105 -20.71 9.54 0.46
C CYS A 105 -21.14 8.20 1.05
N TYR A 106 -21.19 8.13 2.35
CA TYR A 106 -21.50 6.93 3.12
C TYR A 106 -22.58 7.21 4.14
N THR A 107 -23.43 6.23 4.41
CA THR A 107 -24.35 6.25 5.55
C THR A 107 -23.95 5.16 6.54
N HIS A 108 -24.18 5.40 7.83
CA HIS A 108 -23.97 4.39 8.87
C HIS A 108 -25.29 3.69 9.18
N ASP A 109 -25.36 2.37 9.00
CA ASP A 109 -26.57 1.55 9.20
C ASP A 109 -26.77 1.07 10.65
N GLY A 110 -25.92 1.53 11.57
CA GLY A 110 -25.87 1.09 12.97
C GLY A 110 -24.78 0.06 13.24
N ASN A 111 -24.22 -0.58 12.21
CA ASN A 111 -23.17 -1.58 12.31
C ASN A 111 -21.96 -1.27 11.43
N LYS A 112 -22.15 -0.71 10.24
CA LYS A 112 -21.12 -0.38 9.27
C LYS A 112 -21.46 0.85 8.47
N PHE A 113 -20.45 1.43 7.82
CA PHE A 113 -20.64 2.44 6.79
C PHE A 113 -20.93 1.79 5.44
N VAL A 114 -21.96 2.25 4.75
CA VAL A 114 -22.41 1.74 3.46
C VAL A 114 -22.28 2.85 2.42
N PRO A 115 -21.57 2.63 1.30
CA PRO A 115 -21.44 3.63 0.25
C PRO A 115 -22.80 3.90 -0.40
N GLN A 116 -23.13 5.18 -0.62
CA GLN A 116 -24.40 5.63 -1.18
C GLN A 116 -24.24 6.24 -2.57
N SER A 117 -23.41 7.25 -2.67
CA SER A 117 -23.29 8.04 -3.90
C SER A 117 -21.84 8.43 -4.18
N VAL A 118 -21.54 8.63 -5.46
CA VAL A 118 -20.29 9.24 -5.90
C VAL A 118 -20.43 10.75 -5.85
N ASN A 119 -19.43 11.44 -5.32
CA ASN A 119 -19.40 12.89 -5.23
C ASN A 119 -18.02 13.44 -5.55
N THR A 120 -17.91 14.15 -6.67
CA THR A 120 -16.63 14.67 -7.18
C THR A 120 -16.06 15.86 -6.40
N ASN A 121 -16.88 16.49 -5.54
CA ASN A 121 -16.45 17.63 -4.73
C ASN A 121 -16.21 17.26 -3.25
N LYS A 122 -16.29 15.98 -2.90
CA LYS A 122 -16.11 15.42 -1.54
C LYS A 122 -17.14 15.89 -0.51
N ARG A 123 -18.17 16.65 -0.91
CA ARG A 123 -19.22 17.16 -0.01
C ARG A 123 -20.40 16.20 0.03
N CYS A 124 -20.84 15.87 1.22
CA CYS A 124 -21.92 14.93 1.47
C CYS A 124 -22.96 15.60 2.37
N THR A 125 -23.90 16.30 1.74
CA THR A 125 -24.85 17.21 2.42
C THR A 125 -26.17 16.54 2.81
N GLY A 126 -26.31 15.23 2.65
CA GLY A 126 -27.46 14.48 3.14
C GLY A 126 -27.49 14.40 4.67
N SER A 127 -28.70 14.38 5.25
CA SER A 127 -28.90 14.40 6.70
C SER A 127 -28.31 13.19 7.46
N THR A 128 -27.87 12.16 6.74
CA THR A 128 -27.24 10.94 7.29
C THR A 128 -25.90 10.64 6.65
N ASP A 129 -25.44 11.52 5.76
CA ASP A 129 -24.29 11.26 4.90
C ASP A 129 -22.96 11.68 5.54
N TRP A 130 -21.95 10.90 5.26
CA TRP A 130 -20.59 11.12 5.68
C TRP A 130 -19.66 11.17 4.45
N SER A 131 -18.75 12.11 4.41
CA SER A 131 -17.71 12.14 3.39
C SER A 131 -16.67 11.05 3.63
N GLY A 132 -16.39 10.25 2.60
CA GLY A 132 -15.33 9.23 2.68
C GLY A 132 -13.96 9.82 2.89
N ASP A 133 -13.67 10.96 2.31
CA ASP A 133 -12.42 11.69 2.50
C ASP A 133 -12.24 12.13 3.96
N TRP A 134 -13.29 12.72 4.54
CA TRP A 134 -13.29 13.12 5.95
C TRP A 134 -13.18 11.92 6.90
N LEU A 135 -13.88 10.82 6.59
CA LEU A 135 -13.80 9.59 7.38
C LEU A 135 -12.37 9.01 7.36
N ASN A 136 -11.67 9.07 6.23
CA ASN A 136 -10.27 8.66 6.18
C ASN A 136 -9.40 9.53 7.09
N TRP A 137 -9.55 10.86 7.01
CA TRP A 137 -8.81 11.77 7.88
C TRP A 137 -9.08 11.53 9.36
N ALA A 138 -10.35 11.34 9.71
CA ALA A 138 -10.76 11.23 11.12
C ALA A 138 -10.42 9.87 11.74
N THR A 139 -10.47 8.77 10.97
CA THR A 139 -10.55 7.42 11.56
C THR A 139 -9.41 6.48 11.20
N MET A 140 -8.62 6.76 10.17
CA MET A 140 -7.61 5.81 9.71
C MET A 140 -6.37 5.77 10.61
N THR A 141 -5.91 4.55 10.89
CA THR A 141 -4.58 4.30 11.45
C THR A 141 -3.55 4.11 10.36
N ARG A 142 -2.28 4.28 10.69
CA ARG A 142 -1.17 3.98 9.75
C ARG A 142 -1.18 2.52 9.32
N ILE A 143 -1.51 1.58 10.23
CA ILE A 143 -1.58 0.16 9.89
C ILE A 143 -2.74 -0.14 8.93
N ASP A 144 -3.88 0.55 9.03
CA ASP A 144 -5.00 0.35 8.13
C ASP A 144 -4.70 0.89 6.74
N ALA A 145 -4.07 2.05 6.63
CA ALA A 145 -3.57 2.58 5.37
C ALA A 145 -2.56 1.61 4.72
N LEU A 146 -1.61 1.09 5.50
CA LEU A 146 -0.64 0.11 5.04
C LEU A 146 -1.30 -1.20 4.58
N ARG A 147 -2.27 -1.72 5.34
CA ARG A 147 -3.04 -2.91 4.96
C ARG A 147 -3.80 -2.71 3.66
N LYS A 148 -4.38 -1.53 3.45
CA LYS A 148 -5.07 -1.23 2.20
C LYS A 148 -4.13 -1.26 1.01
N VAL A 149 -2.94 -0.66 1.12
CA VAL A 149 -1.92 -0.68 0.07
C VAL A 149 -1.45 -2.10 -0.24
N LEU A 150 -1.21 -2.93 0.78
CA LEU A 150 -0.59 -4.25 0.60
C LEU A 150 -1.56 -5.31 0.08
N TYR A 151 -2.79 -5.33 0.57
CA TYR A 151 -3.74 -6.40 0.27
C TYR A 151 -5.22 -5.99 0.28
N GLY A 152 -5.50 -4.68 0.17
CA GLY A 152 -6.84 -4.15 0.06
C GLY A 152 -7.58 -3.93 1.39
N GLY A 153 -6.91 -4.09 2.53
CA GLY A 153 -7.46 -3.85 3.85
C GLY A 153 -7.81 -5.12 4.63
N LYS A 154 -7.99 -4.98 5.94
CA LYS A 154 -8.41 -6.10 6.81
C LYS A 154 -9.89 -6.39 6.57
N ARG A 155 -10.21 -7.59 6.12
CA ARG A 155 -11.58 -8.03 5.89
C ARG A 155 -12.11 -8.74 7.14
N SER A 156 -13.27 -8.30 7.64
CA SER A 156 -14.06 -9.02 8.63
C SER A 156 -15.06 -9.95 7.96
N THR A 157 -15.53 -9.59 6.76
CA THR A 157 -16.34 -10.43 5.88
C THR A 157 -15.74 -10.39 4.48
N ASP A 158 -15.66 -11.54 3.82
CA ASP A 158 -15.22 -11.66 2.43
C ASP A 158 -16.01 -12.78 1.75
N SER A 159 -17.04 -12.41 1.02
CA SER A 159 -17.94 -13.32 0.32
C SER A 159 -18.14 -12.88 -1.13
N SER A 160 -18.82 -13.67 -1.93
CA SER A 160 -19.15 -13.32 -3.31
C SER A 160 -20.11 -12.13 -3.43
N SER A 161 -20.83 -11.80 -2.37
CA SER A 161 -21.84 -10.73 -2.35
C SER A 161 -21.42 -9.50 -1.54
N GLU A 162 -20.48 -9.67 -0.60
CA GLU A 162 -20.12 -8.60 0.33
C GLU A 162 -18.69 -8.72 0.83
N THR A 163 -17.98 -7.61 0.83
CA THR A 163 -16.68 -7.44 1.51
C THR A 163 -16.82 -6.32 2.53
N ILE A 164 -16.54 -6.61 3.80
CA ILE A 164 -16.53 -5.64 4.88
C ILE A 164 -15.10 -5.47 5.36
N LEU A 165 -14.61 -4.25 5.32
CA LEU A 165 -13.32 -3.87 5.89
C LEU A 165 -13.51 -3.50 7.36
N GLU A 166 -12.57 -3.89 8.18
CA GLU A 166 -12.58 -3.61 9.61
C GLU A 166 -11.34 -2.83 10.01
N ARG A 167 -11.54 -1.69 10.66
CA ARG A 167 -10.47 -0.88 11.20
C ARG A 167 -9.74 -1.62 12.32
N SER A 168 -8.48 -1.29 12.53
CA SER A 168 -7.69 -1.78 13.67
C SER A 168 -8.32 -1.39 14.99
N HIS A 169 -8.22 -2.29 15.97
CA HIS A 169 -8.53 -1.97 17.36
C HIS A 169 -7.60 -0.86 17.87
N ILE A 170 -8.19 0.17 18.46
CA ILE A 170 -7.48 1.28 19.08
C ILE A 170 -7.86 1.27 20.55
N PRO A 171 -6.93 0.92 21.46
CA PRO A 171 -7.19 0.91 22.89
C PRO A 171 -7.44 2.34 23.41
N GLN A 172 -8.09 2.44 24.56
CA GLN A 172 -8.30 3.72 25.26
C GLN A 172 -7.03 4.09 26.06
N ASP A 173 -5.98 4.39 25.33
CA ASP A 173 -4.67 4.78 25.85
C ASP A 173 -4.03 5.85 24.95
N ALA A 174 -2.72 6.00 25.01
CA ALA A 174 -1.98 6.96 24.19
C ALA A 174 -2.07 6.72 22.67
N HIS A 175 -2.68 5.62 22.20
CA HIS A 175 -2.91 5.38 20.78
C HIS A 175 -4.23 5.97 20.30
N SER A 176 -5.18 6.27 21.20
CA SER A 176 -6.42 6.94 20.85
C SER A 176 -6.19 8.41 20.54
N TRP A 177 -7.00 8.94 19.65
CA TRP A 177 -6.94 10.36 19.28
C TRP A 177 -8.34 10.94 19.15
N GLY A 178 -8.42 12.25 19.07
CA GLY A 178 -9.65 12.97 18.79
C GLY A 178 -9.43 14.02 17.72
N LYS A 179 -10.46 14.25 16.91
CA LYS A 179 -10.54 15.36 15.96
C LYS A 179 -11.58 16.35 16.46
N GLU A 180 -11.23 17.61 16.47
CA GLU A 180 -12.09 18.68 16.94
C GLU A 180 -12.62 19.47 15.76
N TYR A 181 -13.87 19.91 15.85
CA TYR A 181 -14.48 20.88 14.96
C TYR A 181 -15.13 21.97 15.79
N THR A 182 -14.78 23.23 15.50
CA THR A 182 -15.24 24.39 16.22
C THR A 182 -16.29 25.18 15.43
N SER A 183 -15.95 25.58 14.22
CA SER A 183 -16.84 26.36 13.35
C SER A 183 -16.24 26.49 11.94
N THR A 184 -17.09 26.88 10.99
CA THR A 184 -16.65 27.19 9.62
C THR A 184 -15.53 28.26 9.57
N LEU A 185 -15.57 29.22 10.50
CA LEU A 185 -14.58 30.29 10.55
C LEU A 185 -13.20 29.79 11.01
N VAL A 186 -13.17 28.86 11.95
CA VAL A 186 -11.93 28.31 12.53
C VAL A 186 -11.37 27.19 11.67
N ASP A 187 -12.23 26.27 11.24
CA ASP A 187 -11.83 25.03 10.58
C ASP A 187 -11.79 25.13 9.05
N GLY A 188 -12.39 26.20 8.49
CA GLY A 188 -12.37 26.46 7.06
C GLY A 188 -13.43 25.70 6.24
N TYR A 189 -14.26 24.88 6.87
CA TYR A 189 -15.32 24.13 6.20
C TYR A 189 -16.57 24.03 7.07
N ASP A 190 -17.75 23.75 6.46
CA ASP A 190 -18.96 23.45 7.22
C ASP A 190 -18.99 21.96 7.54
N ILE A 191 -19.23 21.61 8.81
CA ILE A 191 -19.36 20.23 9.27
C ILE A 191 -20.49 19.49 8.55
N ALA A 192 -21.55 20.17 8.16
CA ALA A 192 -22.67 19.60 7.41
C ALA A 192 -22.28 19.17 5.99
N ASP A 193 -21.14 19.60 5.47
CA ASP A 193 -20.61 19.15 4.17
C ASP A 193 -19.91 17.77 4.26
N VAL A 194 -19.55 17.31 5.46
CA VAL A 194 -18.75 16.10 5.64
C VAL A 194 -19.35 15.08 6.58
N ALA A 195 -20.28 15.48 7.44
CA ALA A 195 -20.90 14.63 8.46
C ALA A 195 -22.33 15.10 8.76
N PRO A 196 -23.22 14.23 9.24
CA PRO A 196 -24.60 14.55 9.53
C PRO A 196 -24.78 15.36 10.82
N TYR A 197 -24.03 16.44 10.95
CA TYR A 197 -24.06 17.34 12.10
C TYR A 197 -24.26 18.78 11.65
N THR A 198 -24.84 19.57 12.52
CA THR A 198 -24.93 21.03 12.36
C THR A 198 -23.79 21.71 13.11
N GLN A 199 -23.60 23.01 12.86
CA GLN A 199 -22.65 23.82 13.60
C GLN A 199 -22.87 23.67 15.11
N PRO A 200 -21.78 23.56 15.90
CA PRO A 200 -21.90 23.46 17.36
C PRO A 200 -22.60 24.68 17.95
N THR A 201 -23.51 24.46 18.87
CA THR A 201 -24.25 25.51 19.60
C THR A 201 -24.27 25.19 21.09
N PRO A 202 -24.20 26.21 22.00
CA PRO A 202 -24.02 27.66 21.75
C PRO A 202 -22.63 28.04 21.26
N ALA A 203 -22.41 29.32 21.00
CA ALA A 203 -21.08 29.83 20.64
C ALA A 203 -20.00 29.37 21.60
N GLY A 204 -18.91 28.81 21.07
CA GLY A 204 -17.84 28.17 21.84
C GLY A 204 -18.01 26.69 22.12
N ALA A 205 -19.18 26.11 21.79
CA ALA A 205 -19.33 24.65 21.76
C ALA A 205 -18.49 24.05 20.62
N ARG A 206 -18.19 22.75 20.74
CA ARG A 206 -17.35 22.02 19.78
C ARG A 206 -17.91 20.63 19.55
N HIS A 207 -17.71 20.10 18.37
CA HIS A 207 -17.80 18.67 18.15
C HIS A 207 -16.43 18.02 18.38
N PHE A 208 -16.45 16.90 19.05
CA PHE A 208 -15.24 16.12 19.31
C PHE A 208 -15.45 14.68 18.86
N PHE A 209 -14.69 14.24 17.88
CA PHE A 209 -14.76 12.92 17.27
C PHE A 209 -13.64 12.05 17.83
N ALA A 210 -13.95 11.23 18.83
CA ALA A 210 -12.97 10.34 19.43
C ALA A 210 -12.77 9.07 18.59
N SER A 211 -11.54 8.81 18.20
CA SER A 211 -11.15 7.59 17.53
C SER A 211 -10.52 6.63 18.51
N THR A 212 -11.36 5.81 19.10
CA THR A 212 -10.99 4.76 20.07
C THR A 212 -12.01 3.63 20.00
N THR A 213 -11.63 2.43 20.45
CA THR A 213 -12.58 1.33 20.61
C THR A 213 -13.23 1.45 21.99
N PRO A 214 -14.56 1.68 22.08
CA PRO A 214 -15.23 1.81 23.38
C PRO A 214 -15.07 0.54 24.21
N MET A 215 -14.87 0.69 25.49
CA MET A 215 -14.93 -0.41 26.46
C MET A 215 -16.38 -0.66 26.86
N THR A 216 -16.84 -1.90 26.78
CA THR A 216 -18.23 -2.26 27.09
C THR A 216 -18.47 -2.53 28.57
N SER A 217 -17.39 -2.75 29.34
CA SER A 217 -17.43 -2.95 30.78
C SER A 217 -16.06 -2.71 31.41
N ASP A 218 -16.03 -2.45 32.70
CA ASP A 218 -14.80 -2.22 33.46
C ASP A 218 -13.83 -3.43 33.33
N GLY A 219 -12.78 -3.24 32.57
CA GLY A 219 -11.65 -4.17 32.49
C GLY A 219 -11.81 -5.35 31.54
N ASP A 220 -12.96 -5.57 30.91
CA ASP A 220 -13.10 -6.64 29.90
C ASP A 220 -12.85 -6.13 28.49
N TRP A 221 -11.59 -6.00 28.14
CA TRP A 221 -11.14 -5.61 26.80
C TRP A 221 -11.19 -6.75 25.78
N THR A 222 -11.51 -7.96 26.18
CA THR A 222 -11.68 -9.10 25.28
C THR A 222 -13.00 -9.02 24.52
N THR A 223 -14.05 -8.43 25.07
CA THR A 223 -15.33 -8.21 24.41
C THR A 223 -15.30 -7.04 23.41
N ASN A 224 -14.33 -6.15 23.50
CA ASN A 224 -14.19 -5.00 22.61
C ASN A 224 -13.71 -5.36 21.21
N LEU A 225 -13.20 -6.56 20.98
CA LEU A 225 -12.83 -7.03 19.65
C LEU A 225 -14.03 -7.15 18.71
N THR A 226 -15.25 -7.20 19.25
CA THR A 226 -16.49 -7.29 18.45
C THR A 226 -17.11 -5.94 18.13
N VAL A 227 -16.62 -4.84 18.72
CA VAL A 227 -17.20 -3.48 18.60
C VAL A 227 -16.27 -2.55 17.80
N SER A 228 -15.25 -3.08 17.13
CA SER A 228 -14.43 -2.27 16.23
C SER A 228 -15.30 -1.67 15.13
N PRO A 229 -15.13 -0.37 14.83
CA PRO A 229 -15.84 0.25 13.73
C PRO A 229 -15.64 -0.54 12.44
N ARG A 230 -16.75 -0.93 11.83
CA ARG A 230 -16.77 -1.68 10.56
C ARG A 230 -17.14 -0.74 9.42
N LEU A 231 -16.55 -1.00 8.28
CA LEU A 231 -16.69 -0.23 7.04
C LEU A 231 -17.27 -1.10 5.94
#